data_8e75641facd642d75b1ac65386a2a6e5
#
_entry.id   8e75641facd642d75b1ac65386a2a6e5
#
_cell.length_a   1.000
_cell.length_b   1.000
_cell.length_c   1.000
_cell.angle_alpha   90.00
_cell.angle_beta   90.00
_cell.angle_gamma   90.00
#
_symmetry.space_group_name_H-M   'P 1'
#
loop_
_entity.id
_entity.type
_entity.pdbx_description
1 polymer ?
#
loop_
_entity_poly.entity_id
_entity_poly.type
_entity_poly.pdbx_seq_one_letter_code
_entity_poly.pdbx_strand_id
1 'polypeptide(L)'
;KLNPGADAVIELGGEDAKILFLGRHFDARMNDSCAGGTGAFIDQMASLLNVETPQMNELAQQAQNTYTIASRCGVFAKSDIQPLLNQGAEKSDLAASIFHAVASQAITGLAKGRPISGNVLYLGGPLTFMSCLRDAFDSILNIKGVCPENSLLYVALGAALYADKSFVLSEVADALDQYAATATYASEPPLFATKEEYEAVSYTHLTL
;
A
#
# COMPACT_ATOMS: atom_id res chain seq x y z
N LYS A 1 -12.91 17.38 7.61
CA LYS A 1 -12.74 18.83 7.42
C LYS A 1 -12.36 19.19 5.97
N LEU A 2 -11.44 18.43 5.32
CA LEU A 2 -10.99 18.72 3.94
C LEU A 2 -12.07 18.38 2.90
N ASN A 3 -12.78 17.29 3.08
CA ASN A 3 -13.86 16.83 2.21
C ASN A 3 -15.06 16.35 3.02
N PRO A 4 -15.90 17.29 3.50
CA PRO A 4 -17.02 16.95 4.38
C PRO A 4 -18.13 16.11 3.72
N GLY A 5 -18.14 16.04 2.39
CA GLY A 5 -19.09 15.24 1.62
C GLY A 5 -18.58 13.86 1.21
N ALA A 6 -17.41 13.42 1.70
CA ALA A 6 -16.92 12.09 1.41
C ALA A 6 -17.69 11.02 2.21
N ASP A 7 -18.08 9.93 1.54
CA ASP A 7 -18.76 8.79 2.13
C ASP A 7 -17.78 7.68 2.51
N ALA A 8 -16.72 7.53 1.71
CA ALA A 8 -15.65 6.58 1.98
C ALA A 8 -14.29 7.09 1.49
N VAL A 9 -13.23 6.52 2.05
CA VAL A 9 -11.85 6.76 1.62
C VAL A 9 -11.21 5.40 1.38
N ILE A 10 -10.53 5.26 0.25
CA ILE A 10 -9.61 4.16 -0.02
C ILE A 10 -8.20 4.76 -0.04
N GLU A 11 -7.35 4.28 0.85
CA GLU A 11 -5.96 4.70 0.96
C GLU A 11 -5.06 3.48 0.73
N LEU A 12 -4.16 3.61 -0.25
CA LEU A 12 -3.11 2.63 -0.48
C LEU A 12 -1.76 3.28 -0.21
N GLY A 13 -1.06 2.76 0.79
CA GLY A 13 0.32 3.10 1.11
C GLY A 13 1.32 2.13 0.48
N GLY A 14 2.58 2.25 0.90
CA GLY A 14 3.64 1.32 0.52
C GLY A 14 3.37 -0.10 1.01
N GLU A 15 3.01 -0.26 2.27
CA GLU A 15 2.74 -1.55 2.91
C GLU A 15 1.34 -1.64 3.51
N ASP A 16 0.68 -0.51 3.74
CA ASP A 16 -0.65 -0.42 4.32
C ASP A 16 -1.72 -0.19 3.25
N ALA A 17 -2.87 -0.80 3.46
CA ALA A 17 -4.10 -0.50 2.73
C ALA A 17 -5.23 -0.24 3.72
N LYS A 18 -6.00 0.81 3.51
CA LYS A 18 -7.09 1.20 4.41
C LYS A 18 -8.36 1.54 3.64
N ILE A 19 -9.50 1.18 4.23
CA ILE A 19 -10.80 1.68 3.81
C ILE A 19 -11.48 2.31 5.01
N LEU A 20 -11.83 3.60 4.88
CA LEU A 20 -12.57 4.34 5.89
C LEU A 20 -13.98 4.57 5.39
N PHE A 21 -14.97 4.19 6.17
CA PHE A 21 -16.38 4.49 5.94
C PHE A 21 -16.79 5.66 6.82
N LEU A 22 -17.14 6.79 6.20
CA LEU A 22 -17.36 8.06 6.88
C LEU A 22 -18.84 8.37 7.16
N GLY A 23 -19.75 7.41 6.93
CA GLY A 23 -21.18 7.56 7.15
C GLY A 23 -21.58 7.71 8.62
N ARG A 24 -22.85 7.41 8.95
CA ARG A 24 -23.39 7.56 10.31
C ARG A 24 -22.56 6.85 11.38
N HIS A 25 -21.93 5.73 11.04
CA HIS A 25 -21.02 4.99 11.89
C HIS A 25 -19.66 4.97 11.20
N PHE A 26 -18.69 5.67 11.78
CA PHE A 26 -17.30 5.61 11.33
C PHE A 26 -16.78 4.18 11.51
N ASP A 27 -16.17 3.65 10.45
CA ASP A 27 -15.55 2.32 10.48
C ASP A 27 -14.25 2.41 9.68
N ALA A 28 -13.15 2.07 10.33
CA ALA A 28 -11.82 2.07 9.73
C ALA A 28 -11.31 0.63 9.66
N ARG A 29 -10.94 0.21 8.45
CA ARG A 29 -10.41 -1.12 8.20
C ARG A 29 -9.06 -1.01 7.55
N MET A 30 -8.13 -1.78 8.03
CA MET A 30 -6.75 -1.80 7.55
C MET A 30 -6.32 -3.26 7.35
N ASN A 31 -5.39 -3.48 6.42
CA ASN A 31 -4.76 -4.79 6.28
C ASN A 31 -3.90 -5.07 7.53
N ASP A 32 -3.80 -6.36 7.84
CA ASP A 32 -2.88 -6.85 8.88
C ASP A 32 -1.44 -6.95 8.32
N SER A 33 -0.82 -8.09 8.47
CA SER A 33 0.57 -8.32 8.06
C SER A 33 0.77 -8.57 6.55
N CYS A 34 -0.31 -8.60 5.76
CA CYS A 34 -0.23 -8.93 4.35
C CYS A 34 -0.08 -7.68 3.48
N ALA A 35 1.02 -7.54 2.77
CA ALA A 35 1.26 -6.46 1.81
C ALA A 35 0.44 -6.57 0.51
N GLY A 36 -0.40 -7.59 0.36
CA GLY A 36 -1.28 -7.74 -0.80
C GLY A 36 -2.25 -6.57 -0.93
N GLY A 37 -2.36 -6.02 -2.13
CA GLY A 37 -3.18 -4.83 -2.39
C GLY A 37 -2.53 -3.51 -1.98
N THR A 38 -1.21 -3.48 -1.81
CA THR A 38 -0.42 -2.30 -1.44
C THR A 38 0.65 -1.96 -2.48
N GLY A 39 1.39 -0.87 -2.28
CA GLY A 39 2.51 -0.46 -3.13
C GLY A 39 3.58 -1.54 -3.23
N ALA A 40 3.95 -2.17 -2.12
CA ALA A 40 4.96 -3.23 -2.10
C ALA A 40 4.57 -4.44 -2.97
N PHE A 41 3.28 -4.76 -3.06
CA PHE A 41 2.82 -5.77 -4.01
C PHE A 41 3.03 -5.32 -5.45
N ILE A 42 2.72 -4.06 -5.77
CA ILE A 42 2.92 -3.50 -7.12
C ILE A 42 4.42 -3.52 -7.48
N ASP A 43 5.31 -3.16 -6.55
CA ASP A 43 6.76 -3.18 -6.75
C ASP A 43 7.27 -4.61 -7.04
N GLN A 44 6.75 -5.60 -6.32
CA GLN A 44 7.08 -7.00 -6.57
C GLN A 44 6.63 -7.46 -7.96
N MET A 45 5.46 -7.02 -8.41
CA MET A 45 4.94 -7.38 -9.73
C MET A 45 5.66 -6.63 -10.85
N ALA A 46 6.04 -5.37 -10.65
CA ALA A 46 6.88 -4.61 -11.56
C ALA A 46 8.24 -5.32 -11.77
N SER A 47 8.86 -5.76 -10.67
CA SER A 47 10.10 -6.54 -10.71
C SER A 47 9.93 -7.84 -11.48
N LEU A 48 8.80 -8.55 -11.32
CA LEU A 48 8.49 -9.77 -12.07
C LEU A 48 8.36 -9.51 -13.57
N LEU A 49 7.77 -8.39 -13.95
CA LEU A 49 7.66 -7.94 -15.34
C LEU A 49 8.98 -7.38 -15.89
N ASN A 50 10.01 -7.24 -15.05
CA ASN A 50 11.27 -6.57 -15.38
C ASN A 50 11.03 -5.15 -15.93
N VAL A 51 10.34 -4.34 -15.13
CA VAL A 51 10.05 -2.92 -15.37
C VAL A 51 10.14 -2.14 -14.06
N GLU A 52 10.34 -0.84 -14.16
CA GLU A 52 10.28 0.06 -13.00
C GLU A 52 8.82 0.32 -12.61
N THR A 53 8.56 0.47 -11.30
CA THR A 53 7.19 0.69 -10.78
C THR A 53 6.46 1.88 -11.44
N PRO A 54 7.08 3.04 -11.71
CA PRO A 54 6.41 4.12 -12.42
C PRO A 54 5.93 3.74 -13.82
N GLN A 55 6.65 2.85 -14.52
CA GLN A 55 6.29 2.40 -15.86
C GLN A 55 5.03 1.52 -15.90
N MET A 56 4.64 0.94 -14.75
CA MET A 56 3.45 0.09 -14.66
C MET A 56 2.18 0.82 -15.11
N ASN A 57 2.04 2.11 -14.76
CA ASN A 57 0.88 2.88 -15.18
C ASN A 57 0.85 3.18 -16.68
N GLU A 58 2.01 3.51 -17.25
CA GLU A 58 2.14 3.77 -18.69
C GLU A 58 1.86 2.50 -19.51
N LEU A 59 2.33 1.36 -19.04
CA LEU A 59 2.03 0.06 -19.66
C LEU A 59 0.53 -0.23 -19.58
N ALA A 60 -0.07 -0.12 -18.40
CA ALA A 60 -1.48 -0.41 -18.20
C ALA A 60 -2.41 0.45 -19.08
N GLN A 61 -2.01 1.70 -19.41
CA GLN A 61 -2.74 2.57 -20.35
C GLN A 61 -2.80 2.00 -21.77
N GLN A 62 -1.86 1.15 -22.14
CA GLN A 62 -1.77 0.56 -23.49
C GLN A 62 -2.43 -0.83 -23.54
N ALA A 63 -2.97 -1.32 -22.44
CA ALA A 63 -3.57 -2.65 -22.36
C ALA A 63 -4.78 -2.78 -23.27
N GLN A 64 -4.88 -3.91 -23.94
CA GLN A 64 -6.02 -4.27 -24.79
C GLN A 64 -6.86 -5.38 -24.16
N ASN A 65 -6.24 -6.18 -23.28
CA ASN A 65 -6.89 -7.31 -22.61
C ASN A 65 -6.57 -7.28 -21.11
N THR A 66 -7.34 -8.03 -20.33
CA THR A 66 -7.06 -8.30 -18.93
C THR A 66 -7.15 -9.80 -18.66
N TYR A 67 -6.20 -10.31 -17.88
CA TYR A 67 -6.17 -11.69 -17.43
C TYR A 67 -6.68 -11.79 -16.00
N THR A 68 -7.27 -12.91 -15.64
CA THR A 68 -7.62 -13.20 -14.25
C THR A 68 -6.35 -13.58 -13.49
N ILE A 69 -5.97 -12.77 -12.54
CA ILE A 69 -4.83 -13.00 -11.63
C ILE A 69 -5.39 -13.18 -10.23
N ALA A 70 -4.85 -14.14 -9.46
CA ALA A 70 -5.26 -14.36 -8.09
C ALA A 70 -5.06 -13.10 -7.23
N SER A 71 -6.15 -12.62 -6.67
CA SER A 71 -6.19 -11.42 -5.81
C SER A 71 -6.03 -11.79 -4.33
N ARG A 72 -5.01 -12.58 -3.98
CA ARG A 72 -4.78 -13.03 -2.59
C ARG A 72 -3.40 -12.67 -2.08
N CYS A 73 -2.37 -13.35 -2.51
CA CYS A 73 -1.00 -13.01 -2.10
C CYS A 73 -0.04 -13.03 -3.29
N GLY A 74 1.12 -12.36 -3.12
CA GLY A 74 2.11 -12.24 -4.18
C GLY A 74 2.62 -13.57 -4.72
N VAL A 75 2.64 -14.63 -3.92
CA VAL A 75 3.06 -15.97 -4.35
C VAL A 75 2.10 -16.52 -5.39
N PHE A 76 0.79 -16.49 -5.13
CA PHE A 76 -0.20 -16.96 -6.09
C PHE A 76 -0.28 -16.06 -7.32
N ALA A 77 -0.19 -14.75 -7.15
CA ALA A 77 -0.13 -13.83 -8.29
C ALA A 77 1.05 -14.14 -9.21
N LYS A 78 2.24 -14.40 -8.65
CA LYS A 78 3.42 -14.81 -9.44
C LYS A 78 3.19 -16.14 -10.19
N SER A 79 2.53 -17.09 -9.55
CA SER A 79 2.20 -18.38 -10.17
C SER A 79 1.25 -18.26 -11.35
N ASP A 80 0.38 -17.23 -11.35
CA ASP A 80 -0.52 -16.95 -12.46
C ASP A 80 0.17 -16.14 -13.57
N ILE A 81 0.99 -15.17 -13.20
CA ILE A 81 1.65 -14.26 -14.15
C ILE A 81 2.78 -14.95 -14.92
N GLN A 82 3.58 -15.79 -14.25
CA GLN A 82 4.74 -16.42 -14.90
C GLN A 82 4.39 -17.30 -16.11
N PRO A 83 3.34 -18.13 -16.07
CA PRO A 83 2.90 -18.85 -17.26
C PRO A 83 2.43 -17.93 -18.40
N LEU A 84 1.73 -16.85 -18.09
CA LEU A 84 1.29 -15.87 -19.09
C LEU A 84 2.48 -15.18 -19.77
N LEU A 85 3.51 -14.80 -19.01
CA LEU A 85 4.76 -14.27 -19.56
C LEU A 85 5.44 -15.29 -20.49
N ASN A 86 5.50 -16.54 -20.07
CA ASN A 86 6.12 -17.60 -20.86
C ASN A 86 5.34 -17.90 -22.15
N GLN A 87 4.04 -17.61 -22.18
CA GLN A 87 3.17 -17.71 -23.36
C GLN A 87 3.21 -16.48 -24.25
N GLY A 88 3.98 -15.44 -23.87
CA GLY A 88 4.14 -14.22 -24.65
C GLY A 88 3.02 -13.20 -24.44
N ALA A 89 2.35 -13.23 -23.29
CA ALA A 89 1.38 -12.17 -22.95
C ALA A 89 2.08 -10.80 -22.88
N GLU A 90 1.42 -9.78 -23.41
CA GLU A 90 1.93 -8.43 -23.43
C GLU A 90 2.05 -7.86 -22.01
N LYS A 91 3.16 -7.18 -21.73
CA LYS A 91 3.38 -6.57 -20.40
C LYS A 91 2.33 -5.52 -20.07
N SER A 92 1.79 -4.83 -21.06
CA SER A 92 0.68 -3.88 -20.92
C SER A 92 -0.57 -4.53 -20.34
N ASP A 93 -0.97 -5.66 -20.90
CA ASP A 93 -2.13 -6.42 -20.46
C ASP A 93 -1.91 -7.00 -19.05
N LEU A 94 -0.70 -7.45 -18.76
CA LEU A 94 -0.34 -7.94 -17.43
C LEU A 94 -0.33 -6.81 -16.39
N ALA A 95 0.16 -5.61 -16.73
CA ALA A 95 0.15 -4.47 -15.83
C ALA A 95 -1.29 -4.05 -15.45
N ALA A 96 -2.19 -3.98 -16.43
CA ALA A 96 -3.61 -3.71 -16.17
C ALA A 96 -4.26 -4.80 -15.32
N SER A 97 -3.94 -6.07 -15.59
CA SER A 97 -4.43 -7.23 -14.84
C SER A 97 -3.96 -7.22 -13.39
N ILE A 98 -2.71 -6.82 -13.14
CA ILE A 98 -2.14 -6.64 -11.80
C ILE A 98 -2.89 -5.55 -11.06
N PHE A 99 -3.15 -4.38 -11.66
CA PHE A 99 -3.92 -3.33 -11.03
C PHE A 99 -5.35 -3.77 -10.67
N HIS A 100 -5.98 -4.54 -11.54
CA HIS A 100 -7.28 -5.12 -11.26
C HIS A 100 -7.23 -6.10 -10.07
N ALA A 101 -6.18 -6.93 -9.99
CA ALA A 101 -5.97 -7.84 -8.86
C ALA A 101 -5.73 -7.08 -7.54
N VAL A 102 -4.93 -6.00 -7.56
CA VAL A 102 -4.70 -5.10 -6.41
C VAL A 102 -6.00 -4.51 -5.91
N ALA A 103 -6.78 -3.91 -6.80
CA ALA A 103 -8.06 -3.31 -6.45
C ALA A 103 -9.05 -4.35 -5.88
N SER A 104 -9.17 -5.50 -6.54
CA SER A 104 -10.02 -6.61 -6.10
C SER A 104 -9.62 -7.12 -4.72
N GLN A 105 -8.32 -7.26 -4.46
CA GLN A 105 -7.80 -7.71 -3.18
C GLN A 105 -8.07 -6.71 -2.05
N ALA A 106 -7.82 -5.42 -2.29
CA ALA A 106 -8.10 -4.37 -1.31
C ALA A 106 -9.60 -4.31 -0.96
N ILE A 107 -10.46 -4.36 -1.97
CA ILE A 107 -11.92 -4.35 -1.78
C ILE A 107 -12.36 -5.60 -1.01
N THR A 108 -12.00 -6.79 -1.48
CA THR A 108 -12.46 -8.04 -0.88
C THR A 108 -11.93 -8.22 0.54
N GLY A 109 -10.65 -7.92 0.75
CA GLY A 109 -9.97 -8.09 2.03
C GLY A 109 -10.46 -7.12 3.10
N LEU A 110 -10.71 -5.87 2.73
CA LEU A 110 -11.03 -4.80 3.68
C LEU A 110 -12.53 -4.52 3.78
N ALA A 111 -13.25 -4.45 2.67
CA ALA A 111 -14.68 -4.16 2.73
C ALA A 111 -15.49 -5.30 3.33
N LYS A 112 -15.04 -6.55 3.18
CA LYS A 112 -15.69 -7.75 3.77
C LYS A 112 -17.20 -7.77 3.52
N GLY A 113 -17.62 -7.46 2.28
CA GLY A 113 -19.02 -7.41 1.87
C GLY A 113 -19.77 -6.12 2.19
N ARG A 114 -19.15 -5.16 2.90
CA ARG A 114 -19.77 -3.84 3.08
C ARG A 114 -19.68 -3.06 1.76
N PRO A 115 -20.77 -2.50 1.22
CA PRO A 115 -20.73 -1.75 -0.02
C PRO A 115 -19.92 -0.46 0.16
N ILE A 116 -19.09 -0.17 -0.85
CA ILE A 116 -18.37 1.09 -0.99
C ILE A 116 -19.10 1.87 -2.07
N SER A 117 -19.68 3.01 -1.73
CA SER A 117 -20.52 3.80 -2.64
C SER A 117 -20.55 5.26 -2.21
N GLY A 118 -21.14 6.11 -3.06
CA GLY A 118 -21.21 7.55 -2.83
C GLY A 118 -19.92 8.27 -3.26
N ASN A 119 -19.55 9.32 -2.56
CA ASN A 119 -18.35 10.10 -2.84
C ASN A 119 -17.13 9.40 -2.22
N VAL A 120 -16.39 8.66 -3.04
CA VAL A 120 -15.20 7.91 -2.61
C VAL A 120 -13.94 8.72 -2.93
N LEU A 121 -13.07 8.88 -1.94
CA LEU A 121 -11.77 9.51 -2.11
C LEU A 121 -10.68 8.46 -2.25
N TYR A 122 -9.74 8.72 -3.17
CA TYR A 122 -8.52 7.94 -3.37
C TYR A 122 -7.32 8.68 -2.81
N LEU A 123 -6.63 8.06 -1.84
CA LEU A 123 -5.47 8.63 -1.15
C LEU A 123 -4.28 7.66 -1.19
N GLY A 124 -3.12 8.18 -0.86
CA GLY A 124 -1.86 7.42 -0.80
C GLY A 124 -1.12 7.37 -2.14
N GLY A 125 0.15 6.96 -2.09
CA GLY A 125 1.07 7.01 -3.22
C GLY A 125 0.57 6.26 -4.46
N PRO A 126 0.28 4.96 -4.36
CA PRO A 126 -0.21 4.18 -5.49
C PRO A 126 -1.42 4.80 -6.18
N LEU A 127 -2.42 5.23 -5.42
CA LEU A 127 -3.64 5.83 -5.98
C LEU A 127 -3.42 7.26 -6.49
N THR A 128 -2.43 7.98 -5.97
CA THR A 128 -2.08 9.32 -6.46
C THR A 128 -1.42 9.25 -7.84
N PHE A 129 -0.45 8.36 -8.00
CA PHE A 129 0.38 8.32 -9.20
C PHE A 129 -0.15 7.39 -10.30
N MET A 130 -0.94 6.37 -9.96
CA MET A 130 -1.39 5.35 -10.90
C MET A 130 -2.87 5.54 -11.25
N SER A 131 -3.14 6.23 -12.35
CA SER A 131 -4.51 6.48 -12.83
C SER A 131 -5.22 5.17 -13.18
N CYS A 132 -4.54 4.23 -13.85
CA CYS A 132 -5.14 2.95 -14.22
C CYS A 132 -5.50 2.09 -12.99
N LEU A 133 -4.80 2.26 -11.87
CA LEU A 133 -5.19 1.61 -10.61
C LEU A 133 -6.52 2.18 -10.09
N ARG A 134 -6.72 3.52 -10.16
CA ARG A 134 -8.01 4.14 -9.82
C ARG A 134 -9.12 3.67 -10.75
N ASP A 135 -8.85 3.57 -12.04
CA ASP A 135 -9.81 3.07 -13.03
C ASP A 135 -10.21 1.61 -12.74
N ALA A 136 -9.29 0.79 -12.24
CA ALA A 136 -9.60 -0.58 -11.79
C ALA A 136 -10.55 -0.57 -10.59
N PHE A 137 -10.34 0.29 -9.59
CA PHE A 137 -11.28 0.48 -8.47
C PHE A 137 -12.64 0.97 -8.95
N ASP A 138 -12.67 1.99 -9.80
CA ASP A 138 -13.89 2.55 -10.38
C ASP A 138 -14.71 1.47 -11.10
N SER A 139 -14.02 0.64 -11.91
CA SER A 139 -14.64 -0.46 -12.65
C SER A 139 -15.26 -1.51 -11.74
N ILE A 140 -14.51 -1.98 -10.72
CA ILE A 140 -14.97 -3.02 -9.80
C ILE A 140 -16.14 -2.52 -8.94
N LEU A 141 -16.06 -1.28 -8.45
CA LEU A 141 -17.04 -0.70 -7.56
C LEU A 141 -18.23 -0.06 -8.29
N ASN A 142 -18.13 0.08 -9.62
CA ASN A 142 -19.08 0.82 -10.45
C ASN A 142 -19.34 2.24 -9.92
N ILE A 143 -18.28 2.98 -9.65
CA ILE A 143 -18.29 4.36 -9.15
C ILE A 143 -17.38 5.23 -10.00
N LYS A 144 -17.33 6.52 -9.66
CA LYS A 144 -16.27 7.45 -10.10
C LYS A 144 -15.67 8.09 -8.87
N GLY A 145 -14.57 7.52 -8.39
CA GLY A 145 -13.86 8.04 -7.24
C GLY A 145 -13.04 9.29 -7.57
N VAL A 146 -12.68 10.04 -6.55
CA VAL A 146 -11.94 11.31 -6.67
C VAL A 146 -10.59 11.19 -6.00
N CYS A 147 -9.51 11.47 -6.73
CA CYS A 147 -8.18 11.68 -6.17
C CYS A 147 -8.00 13.20 -5.98
N PRO A 148 -8.12 13.72 -4.76
CA PRO A 148 -8.03 15.15 -4.53
C PRO A 148 -6.61 15.68 -4.70
N GLU A 149 -6.48 16.97 -4.92
CA GLU A 149 -5.20 17.66 -4.86
C GLU A 149 -4.56 17.42 -3.48
N ASN A 150 -3.25 17.24 -3.45
CA ASN A 150 -2.48 16.90 -2.23
C ASN A 150 -2.89 15.57 -1.56
N SER A 151 -3.44 14.63 -2.32
CA SER A 151 -3.85 13.31 -1.81
C SER A 151 -2.78 12.56 -1.01
N LEU A 152 -1.50 12.76 -1.32
CA LEU A 152 -0.36 12.24 -0.54
C LEU A 152 -0.23 12.86 0.86
N LEU A 153 -0.68 14.08 1.03
CA LEU A 153 -0.50 14.87 2.25
C LEU A 153 -1.75 14.90 3.14
N TYR A 154 -2.82 14.20 2.75
CA TYR A 154 -4.11 14.28 3.43
C TYR A 154 -4.04 13.91 4.91
N VAL A 155 -3.23 12.91 5.27
CA VAL A 155 -3.04 12.51 6.67
C VAL A 155 -2.34 13.63 7.45
N ALA A 156 -1.26 14.18 6.90
CA ALA A 156 -0.51 15.29 7.54
C ALA A 156 -1.36 16.56 7.63
N LEU A 157 -2.11 16.91 6.57
CA LEU A 157 -3.04 18.04 6.57
C LEU A 157 -4.17 17.83 7.58
N GLY A 158 -4.69 16.61 7.67
CA GLY A 158 -5.69 16.24 8.66
C GLY A 158 -5.15 16.42 10.08
N ALA A 159 -3.95 15.93 10.37
CA ALA A 159 -3.30 16.09 11.66
C ALA A 159 -3.08 17.59 11.99
N ALA A 160 -2.59 18.39 11.04
CA ALA A 160 -2.41 19.82 11.22
C ALA A 160 -3.71 20.56 11.52
N LEU A 161 -4.83 20.16 10.87
CA LEU A 161 -6.15 20.75 11.13
C LEU A 161 -6.76 20.39 12.50
N TYR A 162 -6.27 19.31 13.11
CA TYR A 162 -6.69 18.88 14.45
C TYR A 162 -5.70 19.28 15.53
N ALA A 163 -4.54 19.83 15.17
CA ALA A 163 -3.60 20.36 16.15
C ALA A 163 -4.24 21.53 16.91
N ASP A 164 -4.26 21.43 18.23
CA ASP A 164 -4.82 22.41 19.15
C ASP A 164 -3.72 23.24 19.86
N LYS A 165 -2.46 22.87 19.65
CA LYS A 165 -1.29 23.50 20.23
C LYS A 165 -0.27 23.87 19.15
N SER A 166 0.40 24.98 19.37
CA SER A 166 1.60 25.36 18.61
C SER A 166 2.84 25.19 19.49
N PHE A 167 3.93 24.76 18.88
CA PHE A 167 5.21 24.57 19.55
C PHE A 167 6.28 25.35 18.80
N VAL A 168 7.26 25.81 19.56
CA VAL A 168 8.47 26.39 18.99
C VAL A 168 9.37 25.25 18.51
N LEU A 169 9.85 25.34 17.28
CA LEU A 169 10.62 24.24 16.67
C LEU A 169 11.87 23.86 17.47
N SER A 170 12.58 24.87 18.05
CA SER A 170 13.73 24.61 18.91
C SER A 170 13.38 23.82 20.17
N GLU A 171 12.24 24.12 20.81
CA GLU A 171 11.80 23.39 22.01
C GLU A 171 11.47 21.93 21.68
N VAL A 172 10.90 21.66 20.50
CA VAL A 172 10.65 20.30 20.03
C VAL A 172 11.95 19.56 19.76
N ALA A 173 12.93 20.21 19.12
CA ALA A 173 14.25 19.63 18.87
C ALA A 173 14.96 19.29 20.19
N ASP A 174 15.00 20.22 21.15
CA ASP A 174 15.61 20.01 22.46
C ASP A 174 14.92 18.85 23.22
N ALA A 175 13.59 18.77 23.14
CA ALA A 175 12.83 17.68 23.77
C ALA A 175 13.12 16.32 23.14
N LEU A 176 13.30 16.26 21.80
CA LEU A 176 13.68 15.04 21.09
C LEU A 176 15.09 14.58 21.47
N ASP A 177 16.04 15.50 21.54
CA ASP A 177 17.42 15.19 21.94
C ASP A 177 17.47 14.67 23.38
N GLN A 178 16.72 15.31 24.30
CA GLN A 178 16.59 14.81 25.68
C GLN A 178 15.93 13.43 25.75
N TYR A 179 14.88 13.20 24.95
CA TYR A 179 14.21 11.90 24.91
C TYR A 179 15.15 10.82 24.38
N ALA A 180 15.88 11.07 23.30
CA ALA A 180 16.86 10.13 22.74
C ALA A 180 17.96 9.78 23.77
N ALA A 181 18.40 10.77 24.57
CA ALA A 181 19.41 10.55 25.60
C ALA A 181 18.90 9.78 26.84
N THR A 182 17.61 9.86 27.13
CA THR A 182 17.00 9.28 28.34
C THR A 182 16.17 8.02 28.07
N ALA A 183 15.84 7.73 26.80
CA ALA A 183 15.03 6.58 26.43
C ALA A 183 15.80 5.28 26.69
N THR A 184 15.46 4.61 27.78
CA THR A 184 15.92 3.24 28.07
C THR A 184 14.87 2.27 27.56
N TYR A 185 15.17 1.59 26.44
CA TYR A 185 14.35 0.48 25.99
C TYR A 185 14.82 -0.80 26.68
N ALA A 186 13.90 -1.60 27.18
CA ALA A 186 14.20 -2.98 27.49
C ALA A 186 14.49 -3.69 26.17
N SER A 187 15.76 -3.81 25.82
CA SER A 187 16.18 -4.59 24.65
C SER A 187 16.57 -5.98 25.11
N GLU A 188 16.14 -6.98 24.35
CA GLU A 188 16.68 -8.32 24.50
C GLU A 188 18.21 -8.29 24.23
N PRO A 189 18.99 -9.12 24.92
CA PRO A 189 20.40 -9.19 24.63
C PRO A 189 20.63 -9.58 23.16
N PRO A 190 21.65 -9.03 22.51
CA PRO A 190 21.96 -9.42 21.14
C PRO A 190 22.21 -10.93 21.04
N LEU A 191 21.80 -11.54 19.93
CA LEU A 191 22.00 -12.97 19.68
C LEU A 191 23.48 -13.40 19.75
N PHE A 192 24.38 -12.45 19.54
CA PHE A 192 25.82 -12.62 19.64
C PHE A 192 26.46 -11.29 20.02
N ALA A 193 27.41 -11.33 20.93
CA ALA A 193 28.14 -10.14 21.39
C ALA A 193 29.50 -9.99 20.69
N THR A 194 30.04 -11.07 20.13
CA THR A 194 31.33 -11.08 19.44
C THR A 194 31.24 -11.62 18.02
N LYS A 195 32.30 -11.38 17.24
CA LYS A 195 32.40 -11.88 15.89
C LYS A 195 32.50 -13.39 15.83
N GLU A 196 33.17 -13.97 16.82
CA GLU A 196 33.36 -15.43 16.98
C GLU A 196 32.01 -16.12 17.23
N GLU A 197 31.18 -15.53 18.09
CA GLU A 197 29.81 -16.03 18.33
C GLU A 197 28.96 -15.95 17.08
N TYR A 198 29.04 -14.85 16.30
CA TYR A 198 28.35 -14.71 15.01
C TYR A 198 28.80 -15.78 14.01
N GLU A 199 30.12 -16.01 13.88
CA GLU A 199 30.65 -17.00 12.96
C GLU A 199 30.23 -18.43 13.39
N ALA A 200 30.16 -18.73 14.67
CA ALA A 200 29.67 -20.01 15.17
C ALA A 200 28.18 -20.24 14.82
N VAL A 201 27.32 -19.22 14.93
CA VAL A 201 25.91 -19.34 14.60
C VAL A 201 25.71 -19.42 13.08
N SER A 202 26.46 -18.65 12.28
CA SER A 202 26.34 -18.69 10.83
C SER A 202 26.84 -19.99 10.21
N TYR A 203 27.82 -20.64 10.88
CA TYR A 203 28.35 -21.91 10.40
C TYR A 203 27.39 -23.07 10.63
N THR A 204 26.59 -23.04 11.71
CA THR A 204 25.60 -24.08 12.00
C THR A 204 24.41 -24.07 11.05
N HIS A 205 24.13 -22.98 10.37
CA HIS A 205 23.06 -22.90 9.38
C HIS A 205 23.47 -23.30 7.95
N LEU A 206 24.76 -23.42 7.68
CA LEU A 206 25.26 -23.82 6.36
C LEU A 206 25.47 -25.35 6.23
N THR A 207 25.22 -26.12 7.27
CA THR A 207 25.43 -27.57 7.29
C THR A 207 24.12 -28.38 7.35
N LEU A 208 22.98 -27.77 7.10
CA LEU A 208 21.70 -28.40 6.83
C LEU A 208 21.36 -28.22 5.34
#